data_44d3171cbb97ed818d50f94be71c0b02
#
_entry.id   44d3171cbb97ed818d50f94be71c0b02
#
_cell.length_a   1.000
_cell.length_b   1.000
_cell.length_c   1.000
_cell.angle_alpha   90.00
_cell.angle_beta   90.00
_cell.angle_gamma   90.00
#
_symmetry.space_group_name_H-M   'P 1'
#
loop_
_entity.id
_entity.type
_entity.pdbx_description
1 polymer ?
#
loop_
_entity_poly.entity_id
_entity_poly.type
_entity_poly.pdbx_seq_one_letter_code
_entity_poly.pdbx_strand_id
1 'polypeptide(L)'
;MRALLIAAALFVAAPAFAADAPATSLTLADAAKAPAGRVIVDGAAWRCEGATCTASGGANQPAARACRRVVAKLGPVTAFSYKGEALDEQALATCNAG
;
A
#
# COMPACT_ATOMS: atom_id res chain seq x y z
N MET A 1 15.18 36.02 32.81
CA MET A 1 15.01 35.62 32.46
C MET A 1 14.59 34.88 31.94
N ARG A 2 14.43 34.53 31.66
CA ARG A 2 14.19 33.85 31.25
C ARG A 2 13.63 33.08 30.67
N ALA A 3 13.38 32.78 30.23
CA ALA A 3 12.88 32.09 29.76
C ALA A 3 12.50 31.31 29.20
N LEU A 4 12.30 30.98 28.91
CA LEU A 4 12.03 30.27 28.44
C LEU A 4 11.57 29.45 27.90
N LEU A 5 11.31 29.10 27.59
CA LEU A 5 11.03 28.43 27.12
C LEU A 5 10.56 27.68 26.59
N ILE A 6 10.35 27.32 26.33
CA ILE A 6 9.96 26.71 25.90
C ILE A 6 9.47 25.99 25.24
N ALA A 7 9.40 25.65 24.92
CA ALA A 7 8.92 25.06 24.35
C ALA A 7 8.59 24.16 23.82
N ALA A 8 8.63 23.78 23.57
CA ALA A 8 8.40 22.94 23.19
C ALA A 8 7.64 22.16 22.60
N ALA A 9 7.46 21.84 22.37
CA ALA A 9 6.79 21.13 22.06
C ALA A 9 6.32 20.47 21.20
N LEU A 10 6.18 20.26 20.90
CA LEU A 10 5.72 19.79 20.29
C LEU A 10 5.37 18.93 19.66
N PHE A 11 5.21 18.64 19.20
CA PHE A 11 4.91 17.99 18.49
C PHE A 11 4.58 16.95 18.28
N VAL A 12 4.68 16.56 18.20
CA VAL A 12 4.47 15.45 18.29
C VAL A 12 3.34 14.77 17.77
N ALA A 13 2.46 14.78 17.65
CA ALA A 13 1.28 14.18 17.21
C ALA A 13 1.31 13.35 15.96
N ALA A 14 2.29 13.51 15.18
CA ALA A 14 2.37 12.82 13.92
C ALA A 14 2.18 11.31 13.98
N PRO A 15 2.63 10.65 15.01
CA PRO A 15 2.57 9.19 14.99
C PRO A 15 1.19 8.61 14.87
N ALA A 16 0.21 9.36 15.20
CA ALA A 16 -1.13 8.82 15.15
C ALA A 16 -1.53 8.34 13.77
N PHE A 17 -0.93 8.90 12.75
CA PHE A 17 -1.35 8.54 11.40
C PHE A 17 -0.86 7.19 10.94
N ALA A 18 0.23 6.75 11.50
CA ALA A 18 0.74 5.45 11.10
C ALA A 18 -0.25 4.34 11.40
N ALA A 19 -1.04 4.53 12.44
CA ALA A 19 -1.99 3.51 12.84
C ALA A 19 -3.10 3.33 11.83
N ASP A 20 -3.31 4.30 10.96
CA ASP A 20 -4.39 4.23 10.01
C ASP A 20 -3.96 3.71 8.64
N ALA A 21 -2.72 3.28 8.51
CA ALA A 21 -2.24 2.76 7.25
C ALA A 21 -3.05 1.52 6.86
N PRO A 22 -3.52 1.44 5.62
CA PRO A 22 -4.28 0.27 5.19
C PRO A 22 -3.42 -0.98 5.22
N ALA A 23 -4.05 -2.09 5.62
CA ALA A 23 -3.36 -3.37 5.66
C ALA A 23 -3.09 -3.91 4.26
N THR A 24 -3.87 -3.49 3.27
CA THR A 24 -3.72 -3.92 1.90
C THR A 24 -3.51 -2.69 1.03
N SER A 25 -2.33 -2.60 0.44
CA SER A 25 -1.98 -1.45 -0.37
C SER A 25 -0.86 -1.82 -1.34
N LEU A 26 -0.70 -1.00 -2.37
CA LEU A 26 0.40 -1.18 -3.31
C LEU A 26 0.77 0.16 -3.90
N THR A 27 1.95 0.20 -4.50
CA THR A 27 2.38 1.32 -5.31
C THR A 27 2.69 0.80 -6.71
N LEU A 28 2.05 1.39 -7.71
CA LEU A 28 2.30 1.01 -9.10
C LEU A 28 3.63 1.58 -9.57
N ALA A 29 4.33 0.81 -10.38
CA ALA A 29 5.55 1.31 -11.00
C ALA A 29 5.22 2.40 -12.01
N ASP A 30 4.04 2.34 -12.62
CA ASP A 30 3.60 3.31 -13.62
C ASP A 30 2.24 3.85 -13.23
N ALA A 31 2.20 5.09 -12.76
CA ALA A 31 0.96 5.72 -12.34
C ALA A 31 -0.06 5.82 -13.46
N ALA A 32 0.40 5.84 -14.72
CA ALA A 32 -0.51 5.93 -15.85
C ALA A 32 -1.38 4.69 -16.00
N LYS A 33 -0.98 3.59 -15.37
CA LYS A 33 -1.77 2.35 -15.42
C LYS A 33 -2.82 2.26 -14.33
N ALA A 34 -2.91 3.27 -13.46
CA ALA A 34 -3.91 3.27 -12.40
C ALA A 34 -5.30 3.32 -13.00
N PRO A 35 -6.21 2.42 -12.59
CA PRO A 35 -7.56 2.44 -13.12
C PRO A 35 -8.33 3.65 -12.62
N ALA A 36 -9.28 4.09 -13.41
CA ALA A 36 -10.09 5.25 -13.04
C ALA A 36 -11.12 4.90 -11.96
N GLY A 37 -11.47 3.65 -11.82
CA GLY A 37 -12.48 3.25 -10.87
C GLY A 37 -12.02 2.08 -10.05
N ARG A 38 -12.96 1.51 -9.33
CA ARG A 38 -12.68 0.37 -8.47
C ARG A 38 -12.47 -0.89 -9.29
N VAL A 39 -11.47 -1.68 -8.91
CA VAL A 39 -11.18 -2.94 -9.57
C VAL A 39 -11.25 -4.05 -8.53
N ILE A 40 -11.96 -5.11 -8.84
CA ILE A 40 -12.08 -6.25 -7.94
C ILE A 40 -11.13 -7.36 -8.38
N VAL A 41 -10.25 -7.76 -7.47
CA VAL A 41 -9.32 -8.87 -7.71
C VAL A 41 -9.43 -9.82 -6.54
N ASP A 42 -9.88 -11.04 -6.81
CA ASP A 42 -10.05 -12.07 -5.77
C ASP A 42 -10.81 -11.56 -4.54
N GLY A 43 -11.87 -10.80 -4.79
CA GLY A 43 -12.69 -10.29 -3.71
C GLY A 43 -12.19 -9.02 -3.04
N ALA A 44 -10.99 -8.57 -3.36
CA ALA A 44 -10.48 -7.32 -2.84
C ALA A 44 -10.89 -6.18 -3.76
N ALA A 45 -11.43 -5.12 -3.19
CA ALA A 45 -11.85 -3.95 -3.96
C ALA A 45 -10.74 -2.92 -3.95
N TRP A 46 -10.05 -2.78 -5.07
CA TRP A 46 -8.89 -1.89 -5.22
C TRP A 46 -9.32 -0.54 -5.76
N ARG A 47 -8.68 0.48 -5.25
CA ARG A 47 -8.95 1.85 -5.65
C ARG A 47 -7.64 2.62 -5.61
N CYS A 48 -7.36 3.39 -6.65
CA CYS A 48 -6.07 4.06 -6.78
C CYS A 48 -6.21 5.57 -6.79
N GLU A 49 -5.21 6.23 -6.18
CA GLU A 49 -5.02 7.67 -6.27
C GLU A 49 -3.59 7.88 -6.72
N GLY A 50 -3.41 8.28 -7.97
CA GLY A 50 -2.09 8.30 -8.55
C GLY A 50 -1.53 6.88 -8.60
N ALA A 51 -0.30 6.69 -8.18
CA ALA A 51 0.33 5.38 -8.19
C ALA A 51 -0.02 4.54 -6.96
N THR A 52 -0.65 5.12 -5.96
CA THR A 52 -0.93 4.41 -4.71
C THR A 52 -2.33 3.83 -4.75
N CYS A 53 -2.44 2.54 -4.51
CA CYS A 53 -3.72 1.85 -4.50
C CYS A 53 -3.94 1.17 -3.17
N THR A 54 -5.17 1.19 -2.69
CA THR A 54 -5.54 0.52 -1.46
C THR A 54 -6.74 -0.36 -1.72
N ALA A 55 -6.92 -1.37 -0.87
CA ALA A 55 -8.04 -2.28 -1.04
C ALA A 55 -8.61 -2.70 0.29
N SER A 56 -9.84 -3.17 0.23
CA SER A 56 -10.50 -3.78 1.38
C SER A 56 -11.01 -5.15 0.97
N GLY A 57 -11.14 -6.03 1.96
CA GLY A 57 -11.60 -7.38 1.70
C GLY A 57 -10.54 -8.23 1.06
N GLY A 58 -10.98 -9.21 0.31
CA GLY A 58 -10.08 -10.09 -0.40
C GLY A 58 -9.99 -11.48 0.21
N ALA A 59 -9.65 -12.44 -0.63
CA ALA A 59 -9.56 -13.83 -0.22
C ALA A 59 -8.38 -14.05 0.73
N ASN A 60 -8.50 -15.05 1.58
CA ASN A 60 -7.39 -15.48 2.41
C ASN A 60 -6.38 -16.19 1.54
N GLN A 61 -5.25 -15.55 1.33
CA GLN A 61 -4.16 -16.12 0.52
C GLN A 61 -2.87 -15.40 0.86
N PRO A 62 -1.73 -16.02 0.54
CA PRO A 62 -0.45 -15.37 0.80
C PRO A 62 -0.31 -14.09 -0.01
N ALA A 63 0.40 -13.11 0.55
CA ALA A 63 0.60 -11.85 -0.13
C ALA A 63 1.27 -12.01 -1.50
N ALA A 64 2.19 -12.97 -1.62
CA ALA A 64 2.86 -13.20 -2.89
C ALA A 64 1.88 -13.62 -3.98
N ARG A 65 0.92 -14.44 -3.62
CA ARG A 65 -0.09 -14.87 -4.59
C ARG A 65 -1.03 -13.72 -4.95
N ALA A 66 -1.47 -12.98 -3.93
CA ALA A 66 -2.32 -11.82 -4.17
C ALA A 66 -1.64 -10.83 -5.10
N CYS A 67 -0.33 -10.63 -4.90
CA CYS A 67 0.43 -9.72 -5.73
C CYS A 67 0.40 -10.12 -7.19
N ARG A 68 0.68 -11.40 -7.47
CA ARG A 68 0.68 -11.88 -8.86
C ARG A 68 -0.67 -11.68 -9.53
N ARG A 69 -1.74 -11.89 -8.77
CA ARG A 69 -3.08 -11.71 -9.31
C ARG A 69 -3.35 -10.25 -9.65
N VAL A 70 -2.89 -9.35 -8.78
CA VAL A 70 -3.11 -7.92 -8.99
C VAL A 70 -2.25 -7.40 -10.13
N VAL A 71 -0.99 -7.83 -10.20
CA VAL A 71 -0.08 -7.40 -11.27
C VAL A 71 -0.62 -7.79 -12.63
N ALA A 72 -1.28 -8.93 -12.73
CA ALA A 72 -1.88 -9.35 -13.98
C ALA A 72 -2.93 -8.36 -14.48
N LYS A 73 -3.53 -7.59 -13.58
CA LYS A 73 -4.56 -6.64 -13.96
C LYS A 73 -4.08 -5.20 -13.98
N LEU A 74 -3.22 -4.83 -13.02
CA LEU A 74 -2.84 -3.43 -12.84
C LEU A 74 -1.44 -3.11 -13.33
N GLY A 75 -0.61 -4.14 -13.57
CA GLY A 75 0.76 -3.93 -14.00
C GLY A 75 1.75 -4.01 -12.83
N PRO A 76 3.04 -3.82 -13.11
CA PRO A 76 4.08 -4.00 -12.10
C PRO A 76 3.94 -3.06 -10.92
N VAL A 77 4.40 -3.51 -9.77
CA VAL A 77 4.32 -2.74 -8.52
C VAL A 77 5.71 -2.59 -7.92
N THR A 78 5.92 -1.49 -7.20
CA THR A 78 7.16 -1.27 -6.48
C THR A 78 7.02 -1.53 -4.99
N ALA A 79 5.78 -1.68 -4.52
CA ALA A 79 5.50 -2.02 -3.13
C ALA A 79 4.18 -2.77 -3.09
N PHE A 80 4.06 -3.72 -2.21
CA PHE A 80 2.83 -4.48 -2.07
C PHE A 80 2.69 -5.02 -0.66
N SER A 81 1.52 -4.82 -0.08
CA SER A 81 1.17 -5.36 1.23
C SER A 81 -0.25 -5.91 1.16
N TYR A 82 -0.45 -7.08 1.73
CA TYR A 82 -1.75 -7.73 1.66
C TYR A 82 -2.14 -8.22 3.05
N LYS A 83 -3.21 -7.64 3.59
CA LYS A 83 -3.72 -8.01 4.91
C LYS A 83 -2.64 -8.00 5.98
N GLY A 84 -1.78 -7.00 5.91
CA GLY A 84 -0.74 -6.80 6.89
C GLY A 84 0.59 -7.45 6.58
N GLU A 85 0.66 -8.20 5.48
CA GLU A 85 1.90 -8.86 5.09
C GLU A 85 2.54 -8.10 3.93
N ALA A 86 3.69 -7.46 4.20
CA ALA A 86 4.40 -6.71 3.17
C ALA A 86 5.39 -7.61 2.46
N LEU A 87 5.51 -7.46 1.15
CA LEU A 87 6.49 -8.20 0.38
C LEU A 87 7.84 -7.50 0.42
N ASP A 88 8.90 -8.29 0.57
CA ASP A 88 10.24 -7.74 0.48
C ASP A 88 10.63 -7.60 -0.99
N GLU A 89 11.84 -7.09 -1.21
CA GLU A 89 12.32 -6.79 -2.54
C GLU A 89 12.36 -8.01 -3.45
N GLN A 90 12.79 -9.12 -2.90
CA GLN A 90 12.89 -10.34 -3.69
C GLN A 90 11.50 -10.88 -4.06
N ALA A 91 10.60 -10.85 -3.13
CA ALA A 91 9.24 -11.30 -3.40
C ALA A 91 8.53 -10.40 -4.39
N LEU A 92 8.81 -9.09 -4.35
CA LEU A 92 8.28 -8.16 -5.34
C LEU A 92 8.81 -8.47 -6.73
N ALA A 93 10.10 -8.76 -6.84
CA ALA A 93 10.68 -9.10 -8.13
C ALA A 93 10.02 -10.34 -8.71
N THR A 94 9.81 -11.34 -7.88
CA THR A 94 9.15 -12.56 -8.31
C THR A 94 7.70 -12.30 -8.73
N CYS A 95 7.00 -11.47 -7.97
CA CYS A 95 5.64 -11.10 -8.30
C CYS A 95 5.56 -10.41 -9.66
N ASN A 96 6.44 -9.46 -9.89
CA ASN A 96 6.43 -8.69 -11.14
C ASN A 96 6.86 -9.50 -12.34
N ALA A 97 7.65 -10.53 -12.12
CA ALA A 97 8.14 -11.37 -13.20
C ALA A 97 7.09 -12.38 -13.66
N GLY A 98 6.21 -12.73 -12.77
CA GLY A 98 5.29 -13.77 -13.05
C GLY A 98 3.93 -13.41 -13.43
#